data_fc04c2fda9c69f124147738f62f03d5e
#
_entry.id   fc04c2fda9c69f124147738f62f03d5e
#
_cell.length_a   1.000
_cell.length_b   1.000
_cell.length_c   1.000
_cell.angle_alpha   90.00
_cell.angle_beta   90.00
_cell.angle_gamma   90.00
#
_symmetry.space_group_name_H-M   'P 1'
#
loop_
_entity.id
_entity.type
_entity.pdbx_description
1 polymer ?
#
loop_
_entity_poly.entity_id
_entity_poly.type
_entity_poly.pdbx_seq_one_letter_code
_entity_poly.pdbx_strand_id
1 'polypeptide(L)'
;EPEAEVPVARKLAEYVQKRAGAPRVEGTVAPGFDKIKPARRKSRIVEGIGGEGIPVVVSDRSNGLSFEFNPEAKPDYVYVGAVDPDSLPDNIKFIVDAHRWKEKENVFPYFVASNAAEMHNYNASIKFIRLTYADLNEEMLAILKNDPSAVVILSSHHANGLGAQRAFIHKLMAYRCDVPVILNREYKETDVDTLQIKSSADMGALIL
;
A
#
# COMPACT_ATOMS: atom_id res chain seq x y z
N GLU A 1 -0.67 10.46 31.17
CA GLU A 1 -0.70 9.96 32.57
C GLU A 1 -0.33 8.48 32.57
N PRO A 2 0.54 7.99 33.49
CA PRO A 2 1.05 6.62 33.49
C PRO A 2 -0.06 5.55 33.54
N GLU A 3 -1.18 5.86 34.17
CA GLU A 3 -2.33 4.94 34.30
C GLU A 3 -3.01 4.65 32.95
N ALA A 4 -3.01 5.61 32.02
CA ALA A 4 -3.55 5.42 30.68
C ALA A 4 -2.56 4.73 29.72
N GLU A 5 -1.25 4.93 29.94
CA GLU A 5 -0.20 4.38 29.07
C GLU A 5 0.05 2.89 29.29
N VAL A 6 -0.09 2.40 30.53
CA VAL A 6 0.17 0.99 30.85
C VAL A 6 -0.75 0.02 30.10
N PRO A 7 -2.07 0.22 29.98
CA PRO A 7 -2.95 -0.63 29.17
C PRO A 7 -2.57 -0.63 27.69
N VAL A 8 -2.20 0.52 27.13
CA VAL A 8 -1.77 0.65 25.72
C VAL A 8 -0.47 -0.11 25.49
N ALA A 9 0.53 0.08 26.37
CA ALA A 9 1.81 -0.62 26.30
C ALA A 9 1.63 -2.14 26.40
N ARG A 10 0.72 -2.62 27.25
CA ARG A 10 0.40 -4.05 27.39
C ARG A 10 -0.21 -4.60 26.09
N LYS A 11 -1.24 -3.94 25.56
CA LYS A 11 -1.87 -4.33 24.28
C LYS A 11 -0.84 -4.39 23.14
N LEU A 12 0.05 -3.39 23.06
CA LEU A 12 1.12 -3.35 22.07
C LEU A 12 2.10 -4.53 22.25
N ALA A 13 2.55 -4.79 23.50
CA ALA A 13 3.47 -5.88 23.78
C ALA A 13 2.87 -7.25 23.43
N GLU A 14 1.63 -7.50 23.81
CA GLU A 14 0.91 -8.74 23.47
C GLU A 14 0.77 -8.93 21.96
N TYR A 15 0.42 -7.87 21.24
CA TYR A 15 0.31 -7.91 19.77
C TYR A 15 1.66 -8.19 19.09
N VAL A 16 2.71 -7.50 19.51
CA VAL A 16 4.08 -7.69 18.97
C VAL A 16 4.60 -9.08 19.29
N GLN A 17 4.36 -9.58 20.49
CA GLN A 17 4.76 -10.94 20.89
C GLN A 17 4.05 -12.01 20.07
N LYS A 18 2.72 -11.88 19.86
CA LYS A 18 1.95 -12.77 18.99
C LYS A 18 2.48 -12.75 17.56
N ARG A 19 2.79 -11.58 17.03
CA ARG A 19 3.39 -11.44 15.70
C ARG A 19 4.78 -12.06 15.62
N ALA A 20 5.59 -11.92 16.65
CA ALA A 20 6.93 -12.53 16.72
C ALA A 20 6.89 -14.07 16.70
N GLY A 21 5.82 -14.67 17.19
CA GLY A 21 5.56 -16.12 17.11
C GLY A 21 5.06 -16.59 15.74
N ALA A 22 4.73 -15.70 14.81
CA ALA A 22 4.30 -16.08 13.47
C ALA A 22 5.46 -16.61 12.62
N PRO A 23 5.20 -17.45 11.58
CA PRO A 23 6.23 -17.96 10.70
C PRO A 23 7.10 -16.84 10.11
N ARG A 24 8.39 -17.09 10.01
CA ARG A 24 9.29 -16.12 9.36
C ARG A 24 9.00 -16.06 7.88
N VAL A 25 9.15 -14.86 7.32
CA VAL A 25 9.12 -14.65 5.87
C VAL A 25 10.56 -14.79 5.37
N GLU A 26 10.78 -15.73 4.48
CA GLU A 26 12.05 -15.84 3.78
C GLU A 26 12.18 -14.72 2.76
N GLY A 27 13.29 -14.01 2.78
CA GLY A 27 13.54 -12.90 1.89
C GLY A 27 14.99 -12.48 1.92
N THR A 28 15.44 -11.90 0.83
CA THR A 28 16.81 -11.39 0.69
C THR A 28 16.87 -9.98 1.29
N VAL A 29 17.85 -9.73 2.15
CA VAL A 29 18.18 -8.36 2.56
C VAL A 29 18.87 -7.66 1.40
N ALA A 30 18.46 -6.43 1.10
CA ALA A 30 19.07 -5.66 0.02
C ALA A 30 20.57 -5.46 0.26
N PRO A 31 21.41 -5.60 -0.79
CA PRO A 31 22.84 -5.35 -0.67
C PRO A 31 23.13 -3.94 -0.15
N GLY A 32 24.05 -3.83 0.81
CA GLY A 32 24.43 -2.54 1.42
C GLY A 32 23.39 -1.97 2.40
N PHE A 33 22.35 -2.71 2.75
CA PHE A 33 21.40 -2.26 3.77
C PHE A 33 22.03 -2.29 5.17
N ASP A 34 22.10 -1.12 5.81
CA ASP A 34 22.57 -0.99 7.19
C ASP A 34 21.42 -1.27 8.16
N LYS A 35 21.59 -2.32 8.97
CA LYS A 35 20.58 -2.70 9.97
C LYS A 35 20.55 -1.77 11.18
N ILE A 36 21.63 -1.03 11.43
CA ILE A 36 21.77 -0.12 12.59
C ILE A 36 21.25 1.27 12.23
N LYS A 37 21.52 1.71 11.00
CA LYS A 37 21.08 3.01 10.48
C LYS A 37 20.37 2.80 9.15
N PRO A 38 19.15 2.27 9.16
CA PRO A 38 18.41 2.00 7.94
C PRO A 38 18.11 3.33 7.23
N ALA A 39 18.50 3.41 5.95
CA ALA A 39 18.09 4.52 5.11
C ALA A 39 16.74 4.20 4.47
N ARG A 40 15.85 5.20 4.41
CA ARG A 40 14.59 5.09 3.70
C ARG A 40 14.84 4.82 2.22
N ARG A 41 14.10 3.88 1.63
CA ARG A 41 14.15 3.61 0.19
C ARG A 41 13.67 4.84 -0.59
N LYS A 42 14.47 5.30 -1.52
CA LYS A 42 14.04 6.33 -2.47
C LYS A 42 13.16 5.68 -3.53
N SER A 43 12.01 6.29 -3.81
CA SER A 43 11.14 5.94 -4.93
C SER A 43 11.05 7.09 -5.92
N ARG A 44 10.71 6.77 -7.18
CA ARG A 44 10.33 7.80 -8.14
C ARG A 44 9.02 8.46 -7.69
N ILE A 45 8.71 9.60 -8.29
CA ILE A 45 7.46 10.34 -8.04
C ILE A 45 6.52 10.08 -9.22
N VAL A 46 5.29 9.65 -8.93
CA VAL A 46 4.20 9.48 -9.90
C VAL A 46 3.03 10.35 -9.44
N GLU A 47 2.79 11.47 -10.12
CA GLU A 47 1.72 12.44 -9.79
C GLU A 47 1.65 12.82 -8.29
N GLY A 48 2.82 13.03 -7.69
CA GLY A 48 2.95 13.37 -6.27
C GLY A 48 2.99 12.16 -5.32
N ILE A 49 2.83 10.93 -5.80
CA ILE A 49 2.98 9.72 -4.99
C ILE A 49 4.44 9.27 -5.00
N GLY A 50 5.03 9.04 -3.84
CA GLY A 50 6.42 8.60 -3.70
C GLY A 50 7.39 9.74 -3.40
N GLY A 51 8.69 9.48 -3.60
CA GLY A 51 9.74 10.42 -3.23
C GLY A 51 9.88 10.60 -1.72
N GLU A 52 10.13 11.84 -1.29
CA GLU A 52 10.25 12.26 0.11
C GLU A 52 9.00 13.04 0.59
N GLY A 53 7.92 13.01 -0.20
CA GLY A 53 6.68 13.72 0.10
C GLY A 53 5.86 13.10 1.23
N ILE A 54 4.75 13.77 1.55
CA ILE A 54 3.76 13.27 2.53
C ILE A 54 3.11 11.99 1.95
N PRO A 55 2.96 10.93 2.76
CA PRO A 55 2.27 9.73 2.32
C PRO A 55 0.83 10.02 1.90
N VAL A 56 0.40 9.45 0.79
CA VAL A 56 -0.99 9.53 0.32
C VAL A 56 -1.88 8.51 1.03
N VAL A 57 -3.13 8.87 1.22
CA VAL A 57 -4.16 8.03 1.84
C VAL A 57 -5.15 7.56 0.78
N VAL A 58 -5.33 6.25 0.67
CA VAL A 58 -6.35 5.62 -0.17
C VAL A 58 -7.45 5.03 0.71
N SER A 59 -8.70 5.45 0.49
CA SER A 59 -9.86 4.86 1.15
C SER A 59 -10.49 3.80 0.26
N ASP A 60 -10.70 2.59 0.77
CA ASP A 60 -11.45 1.55 0.07
C ASP A 60 -12.94 1.69 0.37
N ARG A 61 -13.73 1.94 -0.67
CA ARG A 61 -15.19 2.08 -0.66
C ARG A 61 -15.87 1.08 -1.60
N SER A 62 -15.17 0.04 -2.04
CA SER A 62 -15.71 -0.96 -2.97
C SER A 62 -16.92 -1.74 -2.41
N ASN A 63 -17.07 -1.81 -1.08
CA ASN A 63 -18.17 -2.48 -0.41
C ASN A 63 -19.33 -1.54 0.02
N GLY A 64 -19.22 -0.24 -0.26
CA GLY A 64 -20.27 0.72 0.10
C GLY A 64 -19.91 2.12 -0.41
N LEU A 65 -20.63 2.57 -1.42
CA LEU A 65 -20.37 3.82 -2.13
C LEU A 65 -20.90 5.03 -1.34
N SER A 66 -20.18 5.41 -0.29
CA SER A 66 -20.38 6.70 0.37
C SER A 66 -19.13 7.55 0.17
N PHE A 67 -19.30 8.77 -0.33
CA PHE A 67 -18.23 9.74 -0.59
C PHE A 67 -18.28 10.94 0.38
N GLU A 68 -18.99 10.77 1.49
CA GLU A 68 -18.96 11.73 2.59
C GLU A 68 -17.72 11.47 3.44
N PHE A 69 -16.84 12.46 3.50
CA PHE A 69 -15.64 12.42 4.31
C PHE A 69 -15.61 13.59 5.27
N ASN A 70 -15.06 13.35 6.46
CA ASN A 70 -14.70 14.47 7.34
C ASN A 70 -13.70 15.37 6.59
N PRO A 71 -13.95 16.69 6.48
CA PRO A 71 -13.05 17.61 5.79
C PRO A 71 -11.61 17.58 6.28
N GLU A 72 -11.39 17.29 7.58
CA GLU A 72 -10.06 17.19 8.20
C GLU A 72 -9.35 15.86 7.93
N ALA A 73 -10.07 14.85 7.41
CA ALA A 73 -9.56 13.49 7.16
C ALA A 73 -9.97 12.97 5.77
N LYS A 74 -9.99 13.85 4.77
CA LYS A 74 -10.31 13.48 3.39
C LYS A 74 -9.16 12.64 2.81
N PRO A 75 -9.46 11.46 2.22
CA PRO A 75 -8.43 10.68 1.52
C PRO A 75 -8.01 11.37 0.21
N ASP A 76 -6.79 11.08 -0.23
CA ASP A 76 -6.27 11.57 -1.52
C ASP A 76 -6.90 10.83 -2.69
N TYR A 77 -7.17 9.54 -2.52
CA TYR A 77 -7.80 8.66 -3.52
C TYR A 77 -8.87 7.77 -2.87
N VAL A 78 -9.87 7.41 -3.67
CA VAL A 78 -10.96 6.49 -3.25
C VAL A 78 -11.05 5.31 -4.22
N TYR A 79 -10.78 4.10 -3.74
CA TYR A 79 -11.00 2.89 -4.52
C TYR A 79 -12.46 2.47 -4.42
N VAL A 80 -13.10 2.24 -5.56
CA VAL A 80 -14.55 1.96 -5.68
C VAL A 80 -14.85 0.64 -6.41
N GLY A 81 -13.84 -0.15 -6.78
CA GLY A 81 -14.04 -1.41 -7.49
C GLY A 81 -14.58 -1.24 -8.91
N ALA A 82 -15.54 -2.07 -9.29
CA ALA A 82 -16.08 -2.16 -10.65
C ALA A 82 -17.20 -1.13 -10.95
N VAL A 83 -17.11 0.08 -10.42
CA VAL A 83 -18.08 1.16 -10.65
C VAL A 83 -17.85 1.80 -12.02
N ASP A 84 -18.95 2.22 -12.68
CA ASP A 84 -18.85 2.99 -13.93
C ASP A 84 -18.31 4.40 -13.65
N PRO A 85 -17.18 4.79 -14.25
CA PRO A 85 -16.60 6.12 -14.07
C PRO A 85 -17.54 7.29 -14.35
N ASP A 86 -18.49 7.13 -15.28
CA ASP A 86 -19.44 8.17 -15.65
C ASP A 86 -20.42 8.51 -14.52
N SER A 87 -20.61 7.60 -13.56
CA SER A 87 -21.44 7.81 -12.37
C SER A 87 -20.72 8.49 -11.20
N LEU A 88 -19.40 8.72 -11.30
CA LEU A 88 -18.58 9.26 -10.23
C LEU A 88 -18.48 10.78 -10.28
N PRO A 89 -18.50 11.48 -9.13
CA PRO A 89 -18.33 12.93 -9.06
C PRO A 89 -16.91 13.35 -9.47
N ASP A 90 -16.75 14.54 -10.06
CA ASP A 90 -15.48 14.99 -10.64
C ASP A 90 -14.48 15.58 -9.61
N ASN A 91 -14.94 15.87 -8.38
CA ASN A 91 -14.13 16.55 -7.37
C ASN A 91 -13.33 15.61 -6.44
N ILE A 92 -13.32 14.32 -6.75
CA ILE A 92 -12.61 13.28 -6.00
C ILE A 92 -11.79 12.44 -6.97
N LYS A 93 -10.59 12.05 -6.56
CA LYS A 93 -9.74 11.12 -7.31
C LYS A 93 -10.16 9.68 -7.03
N PHE A 94 -10.62 8.99 -8.06
CA PHE A 94 -11.10 7.62 -7.95
C PHE A 94 -10.14 6.61 -8.55
N ILE A 95 -10.12 5.43 -7.95
CA ILE A 95 -9.44 4.25 -8.46
C ILE A 95 -10.53 3.24 -8.79
N VAL A 96 -10.60 2.77 -10.03
CA VAL A 96 -11.59 1.80 -10.51
C VAL A 96 -10.88 0.58 -11.10
N ASP A 97 -11.54 -0.58 -11.07
CA ASP A 97 -11.01 -1.79 -11.70
C ASP A 97 -10.68 -1.54 -13.18
N ALA A 98 -9.52 -2.01 -13.63
CA ALA A 98 -8.99 -1.71 -14.96
C ALA A 98 -9.98 -2.01 -16.09
N HIS A 99 -10.74 -3.12 -16.00
CA HIS A 99 -11.74 -3.50 -17.00
C HIS A 99 -12.96 -2.54 -17.08
N ARG A 100 -13.12 -1.66 -16.08
CA ARG A 100 -14.16 -0.61 -16.05
C ARG A 100 -13.60 0.77 -16.35
N TRP A 101 -12.28 0.91 -16.33
CA TRP A 101 -11.65 2.21 -16.50
C TRP A 101 -11.95 2.80 -17.89
N LYS A 102 -12.23 4.08 -17.91
CA LYS A 102 -12.33 4.93 -19.07
C LYS A 102 -11.42 6.14 -18.87
N GLU A 103 -10.90 6.70 -19.93
CA GLU A 103 -10.12 7.93 -19.89
C GLU A 103 -11.02 9.09 -19.43
N LYS A 104 -10.96 9.37 -18.13
CA LYS A 104 -11.69 10.45 -17.46
C LYS A 104 -10.74 11.09 -16.45
N GLU A 105 -10.81 12.41 -16.34
CA GLU A 105 -10.04 13.16 -15.33
C GLU A 105 -10.36 12.64 -13.92
N ASN A 106 -9.32 12.55 -13.07
CA ASN A 106 -9.41 12.05 -11.71
C ASN A 106 -9.88 10.58 -11.56
N VAL A 107 -9.81 9.78 -12.62
CA VAL A 107 -10.13 8.34 -12.56
C VAL A 107 -8.94 7.51 -13.04
N PHE A 108 -8.48 6.59 -12.22
CA PHE A 108 -7.26 5.81 -12.43
C PHE A 108 -7.54 4.31 -12.42
N PRO A 109 -6.89 3.51 -13.31
CA PRO A 109 -7.11 2.07 -13.38
C PRO A 109 -6.39 1.33 -12.24
N TYR A 110 -7.05 0.27 -11.77
CA TYR A 110 -6.56 -0.65 -10.75
C TYR A 110 -6.37 -2.04 -11.33
N PHE A 111 -5.17 -2.57 -11.18
CA PHE A 111 -4.74 -3.87 -11.65
C PHE A 111 -4.47 -4.82 -10.47
N VAL A 112 -4.47 -6.10 -10.78
CA VAL A 112 -3.98 -7.17 -9.90
C VAL A 112 -2.84 -7.92 -10.61
N ALA A 113 -2.11 -8.76 -9.90
CA ALA A 113 -0.96 -9.45 -10.46
C ALA A 113 -1.27 -10.22 -11.76
N SER A 114 -2.46 -10.84 -11.85
CA SER A 114 -2.85 -11.67 -13.00
C SER A 114 -3.09 -10.90 -14.30
N ASN A 115 -3.35 -9.59 -14.24
CA ASN A 115 -3.53 -8.74 -15.41
C ASN A 115 -2.49 -7.62 -15.53
N ALA A 116 -1.38 -7.73 -14.82
CA ALA A 116 -0.29 -6.74 -14.85
C ALA A 116 0.27 -6.51 -16.25
N ALA A 117 0.35 -7.56 -17.06
CA ALA A 117 0.83 -7.46 -18.44
C ALA A 117 -0.03 -6.54 -19.33
N GLU A 118 -1.29 -6.30 -18.96
CA GLU A 118 -2.20 -5.43 -19.72
C GLU A 118 -1.97 -3.94 -19.44
N MET A 119 -1.21 -3.59 -18.39
CA MET A 119 -0.99 -2.19 -17.99
C MET A 119 -0.49 -1.30 -19.12
N HIS A 120 0.32 -1.84 -20.02
CA HIS A 120 0.86 -1.08 -21.17
C HIS A 120 -0.22 -0.60 -22.16
N ASN A 121 -1.39 -1.23 -22.17
CA ASN A 121 -2.51 -0.85 -23.04
C ASN A 121 -3.31 0.37 -22.53
N TYR A 122 -3.04 0.81 -21.30
CA TYR A 122 -3.79 1.89 -20.66
C TYR A 122 -2.99 3.19 -20.67
N ASN A 123 -3.55 4.23 -21.26
CA ASN A 123 -2.96 5.57 -21.30
C ASN A 123 -3.42 6.38 -20.07
N ALA A 124 -2.96 6.00 -18.88
CA ALA A 124 -3.29 6.67 -17.63
C ALA A 124 -2.03 7.23 -16.97
N SER A 125 -2.11 8.43 -16.38
CA SER A 125 -0.99 9.08 -15.68
C SER A 125 -0.57 8.35 -14.41
N ILE A 126 -1.50 7.60 -13.80
CA ILE A 126 -1.26 6.70 -12.67
C ILE A 126 -1.94 5.36 -12.97
N LYS A 127 -1.25 4.27 -12.69
CA LYS A 127 -1.75 2.90 -12.77
C LYS A 127 -1.49 2.21 -11.45
N PHE A 128 -2.55 1.95 -10.70
CA PHE A 128 -2.44 1.25 -9.42
C PHE A 128 -2.41 -0.25 -9.64
N ILE A 129 -1.48 -0.95 -9.01
CA ILE A 129 -1.40 -2.41 -9.07
C ILE A 129 -1.27 -3.02 -7.68
N ARG A 130 -2.20 -3.92 -7.31
CA ARG A 130 -2.13 -4.66 -6.05
C ARG A 130 -1.23 -5.88 -6.20
N LEU A 131 -0.23 -5.93 -5.34
CA LEU A 131 0.74 -7.03 -5.28
C LEU A 131 0.94 -7.52 -3.84
N THR A 132 1.32 -8.78 -3.74
CA THR A 132 1.88 -9.39 -2.53
C THR A 132 3.35 -9.73 -2.76
N TYR A 133 4.07 -10.17 -1.72
CA TYR A 133 5.46 -10.60 -1.87
C TYR A 133 5.62 -11.78 -2.84
N ALA A 134 4.63 -12.68 -2.90
CA ALA A 134 4.65 -13.82 -3.80
C ALA A 134 4.55 -13.43 -5.29
N ASP A 135 3.89 -12.30 -5.58
CA ASP A 135 3.70 -11.83 -6.97
C ASP A 135 4.96 -11.17 -7.55
N LEU A 136 5.94 -10.80 -6.69
CA LEU A 136 7.12 -10.04 -7.11
C LEU A 136 8.20 -10.97 -7.68
N ASN A 137 8.00 -11.48 -8.88
CA ASN A 137 8.96 -12.23 -9.68
C ASN A 137 9.74 -11.31 -10.65
N GLU A 138 10.62 -11.85 -11.47
CA GLU A 138 11.43 -11.07 -12.41
C GLU A 138 10.60 -10.39 -13.50
N GLU A 139 9.56 -11.05 -13.99
CA GLU A 139 8.62 -10.50 -14.97
C GLU A 139 7.87 -9.30 -14.38
N MET A 140 7.33 -9.43 -13.19
CA MET A 140 6.67 -8.33 -12.48
C MET A 140 7.62 -7.16 -12.24
N LEU A 141 8.85 -7.44 -11.82
CA LEU A 141 9.87 -6.39 -11.65
C LEU A 141 10.17 -5.66 -12.96
N ALA A 142 10.20 -6.38 -14.10
CA ALA A 142 10.37 -5.75 -15.41
C ALA A 142 9.18 -4.85 -15.77
N ILE A 143 7.95 -5.30 -15.55
CA ILE A 143 6.74 -4.48 -15.77
C ILE A 143 6.82 -3.20 -14.94
N LEU A 144 7.08 -3.30 -13.64
CA LEU A 144 7.13 -2.16 -12.72
C LEU A 144 8.24 -1.14 -13.06
N LYS A 145 9.38 -1.61 -13.58
CA LYS A 145 10.48 -0.73 -14.01
C LYS A 145 10.17 -0.02 -15.32
N ASN A 146 9.52 -0.71 -16.25
CA ASN A 146 9.26 -0.19 -17.60
C ASN A 146 8.03 0.72 -17.66
N ASP A 147 7.12 0.66 -16.68
CA ASP A 147 5.95 1.54 -16.62
C ASP A 147 6.18 2.68 -15.62
N PRO A 148 6.47 3.91 -16.09
CA PRO A 148 6.76 5.06 -15.22
C PRO A 148 5.52 5.51 -14.42
N SER A 149 4.31 5.15 -14.85
CA SER A 149 3.05 5.51 -14.19
C SER A 149 2.59 4.49 -13.13
N ALA A 150 3.32 3.38 -12.96
CA ALA A 150 2.95 2.34 -12.00
C ALA A 150 3.13 2.80 -10.55
N VAL A 151 2.13 2.49 -9.72
CA VAL A 151 2.11 2.64 -8.26
C VAL A 151 1.64 1.33 -7.65
N VAL A 152 2.42 0.76 -6.75
CA VAL A 152 2.08 -0.52 -6.10
C VAL A 152 1.21 -0.28 -4.87
N ILE A 153 0.12 -1.04 -4.74
CA ILE A 153 -0.63 -1.21 -3.49
C ILE A 153 -0.18 -2.55 -2.89
N LEU A 154 0.67 -2.49 -1.88
CA LEU A 154 1.31 -3.66 -1.28
C LEU A 154 0.42 -4.28 -0.21
N SER A 155 -0.17 -5.42 -0.52
CA SER A 155 -0.98 -6.23 0.39
C SER A 155 -0.20 -7.42 0.97
N SER A 156 -0.71 -8.00 2.05
CA SER A 156 -0.17 -9.25 2.58
C SER A 156 -1.27 -10.06 3.27
N HIS A 157 -1.35 -11.35 2.94
CA HIS A 157 -2.16 -12.34 3.63
C HIS A 157 -1.32 -13.21 4.59
N HIS A 158 -0.03 -12.94 4.70
CA HIS A 158 0.86 -13.69 5.57
C HIS A 158 0.60 -13.33 7.05
N ALA A 159 0.65 -14.33 7.95
CA ALA A 159 0.48 -14.12 9.37
C ALA A 159 1.48 -13.09 9.95
N ASN A 160 2.71 -13.07 9.42
CA ASN A 160 3.69 -12.01 9.63
C ASN A 160 3.65 -11.01 8.46
N GLY A 161 2.61 -10.20 8.40
CA GLY A 161 2.41 -9.25 7.31
C GLY A 161 3.50 -8.17 7.22
N LEU A 162 4.01 -7.70 8.37
CA LEU A 162 5.14 -6.77 8.39
C LEU A 162 6.40 -7.41 7.77
N GLY A 163 6.67 -8.69 8.09
CA GLY A 163 7.78 -9.42 7.50
C GLY A 163 7.66 -9.56 5.99
N ALA A 164 6.46 -9.89 5.49
CA ALA A 164 6.20 -10.00 4.06
C ALA A 164 6.36 -8.66 3.33
N GLN A 165 5.84 -7.58 3.91
CA GLN A 165 5.97 -6.24 3.35
C GLN A 165 7.43 -5.76 3.35
N ARG A 166 8.19 -6.04 4.42
CA ARG A 166 9.64 -5.76 4.44
C ARG A 166 10.39 -6.55 3.37
N ALA A 167 10.09 -7.84 3.22
CA ALA A 167 10.72 -8.68 2.18
C ALA A 167 10.45 -8.12 0.77
N PHE A 168 9.22 -7.65 0.51
CA PHE A 168 8.86 -6.98 -0.73
C PHE A 168 9.74 -5.73 -0.97
N ILE A 169 9.81 -4.83 0.01
CA ILE A 169 10.61 -3.60 -0.08
C ILE A 169 12.10 -3.92 -0.30
N HIS A 170 12.67 -4.88 0.44
CA HIS A 170 14.06 -5.29 0.24
C HIS A 170 14.30 -5.87 -1.15
N LYS A 171 13.35 -6.61 -1.71
CA LYS A 171 13.45 -7.14 -3.07
C LYS A 171 13.44 -6.01 -4.10
N LEU A 172 12.56 -5.01 -3.95
CA LEU A 172 12.60 -3.82 -4.81
C LEU A 172 13.96 -3.12 -4.75
N MET A 173 14.53 -2.96 -3.54
CA MET A 173 15.84 -2.35 -3.35
C MET A 173 16.95 -3.17 -4.01
N ALA A 174 16.97 -4.49 -3.82
CA ALA A 174 17.95 -5.39 -4.40
C ALA A 174 17.97 -5.33 -5.94
N TYR A 175 16.80 -5.20 -6.54
CA TYR A 175 16.62 -5.10 -7.98
C TYR A 175 16.61 -3.66 -8.51
N ARG A 176 16.89 -2.65 -7.66
CA ARG A 176 16.88 -1.22 -8.02
C ARG A 176 15.58 -0.80 -8.71
N CYS A 177 14.46 -1.30 -8.21
CA CYS A 177 13.13 -0.90 -8.67
C CYS A 177 12.62 0.23 -7.77
N ASP A 178 12.44 1.41 -8.34
CA ASP A 178 12.09 2.64 -7.63
C ASP A 178 10.59 2.96 -7.62
N VAL A 179 9.74 1.97 -7.99
CA VAL A 179 8.28 2.13 -8.00
C VAL A 179 7.74 2.61 -6.65
N PRO A 180 6.83 3.60 -6.60
CA PRO A 180 6.17 4.01 -5.35
C PRO A 180 5.31 2.88 -4.78
N VAL A 181 5.23 2.81 -3.46
CA VAL A 181 4.49 1.76 -2.74
C VAL A 181 3.55 2.39 -1.71
N ILE A 182 2.27 2.04 -1.80
CA ILE A 182 1.24 2.31 -0.81
C ILE A 182 1.05 1.04 0.01
N LEU A 183 1.12 1.14 1.34
CA LEU A 183 0.95 -0.01 2.22
C LEU A 183 -0.54 -0.28 2.43
N ASN A 184 -0.96 -1.53 2.21
CA ASN A 184 -2.32 -1.98 2.50
C ASN A 184 -2.30 -3.08 3.56
N ARG A 185 -3.09 -2.87 4.63
CA ARG A 185 -3.35 -3.84 5.69
C ARG A 185 -4.82 -3.82 6.05
N GLU A 186 -5.40 -4.99 6.16
CA GLU A 186 -6.80 -5.16 6.56
C GLU A 186 -6.88 -5.54 8.04
N TYR A 187 -7.74 -4.84 8.77
CA TYR A 187 -8.02 -5.08 10.18
C TYR A 187 -9.53 -5.30 10.36
N LYS A 188 -9.88 -6.24 11.23
CA LYS A 188 -11.30 -6.53 11.60
C LYS A 188 -11.66 -5.95 12.97
N GLU A 189 -10.81 -5.05 13.47
CA GLU A 189 -10.97 -4.43 14.77
C GLU A 189 -12.10 -3.40 14.73
N THR A 190 -12.99 -3.47 15.68
CA THR A 190 -14.07 -2.48 15.89
C THR A 190 -13.71 -1.45 16.94
N ASP A 191 -12.74 -1.76 17.80
CA ASP A 191 -12.17 -0.85 18.80
C ASP A 191 -11.07 0.01 18.18
N VAL A 192 -11.26 1.33 18.23
CA VAL A 192 -10.37 2.32 17.61
C VAL A 192 -8.95 2.27 18.20
N ASP A 193 -8.82 2.15 19.51
CA ASP A 193 -7.52 2.09 20.18
C ASP A 193 -6.72 0.86 19.73
N THR A 194 -7.39 -0.29 19.66
CA THR A 194 -6.78 -1.53 19.19
C THR A 194 -6.38 -1.43 17.71
N LEU A 195 -7.21 -0.82 16.88
CA LEU A 195 -6.89 -0.56 15.48
C LEU A 195 -5.66 0.33 15.32
N GLN A 196 -5.58 1.41 16.09
CA GLN A 196 -4.43 2.33 16.08
C GLN A 196 -3.14 1.64 16.53
N ILE A 197 -3.19 0.87 17.62
CA ILE A 197 -2.02 0.12 18.12
C ILE A 197 -1.51 -0.86 17.06
N LYS A 198 -2.40 -1.66 16.46
CA LYS A 198 -2.04 -2.68 15.47
C LYS A 198 -1.52 -2.05 14.19
N SER A 199 -2.20 -1.04 13.66
CA SER A 199 -1.80 -0.35 12.43
C SER A 199 -0.46 0.37 12.59
N SER A 200 -0.24 1.04 13.71
CA SER A 200 1.04 1.70 14.02
C SER A 200 2.18 0.68 14.15
N ALA A 201 1.94 -0.44 14.82
CA ALA A 201 2.94 -1.49 14.97
C ALA A 201 3.30 -2.18 13.64
N ASP A 202 2.34 -2.30 12.72
CA ASP A 202 2.56 -2.98 11.44
C ASP A 202 3.11 -2.04 10.35
N MET A 203 2.64 -0.80 10.29
CA MET A 203 2.97 0.11 9.18
C MET A 203 4.02 1.15 9.57
N GLY A 204 4.08 1.58 10.84
CA GLY A 204 4.98 2.64 11.28
C GLY A 204 6.44 2.38 10.90
N ALA A 205 6.92 1.16 11.11
CA ALA A 205 8.29 0.78 10.79
C ALA A 205 8.61 0.65 9.27
N LEU A 206 7.62 0.86 8.41
CA LEU A 206 7.78 0.85 6.94
C LEU A 206 7.63 2.25 6.35
N ILE A 207 6.98 3.18 7.06
CA ILE A 207 6.75 4.56 6.64
C ILE A 207 7.92 5.44 7.08
N LEU A 208 8.48 5.20 8.25
CA LEU A 208 9.62 5.92 8.83
C LEU A 208 10.95 5.39 8.29
#